data_3e291aa8430e35953fd8aa8fd925d08d
#
_entry.id   3e291aa8430e35953fd8aa8fd925d08d
#
_cell.length_a   1.000
_cell.length_b   1.000
_cell.length_c   1.000
_cell.angle_alpha   90.00
_cell.angle_beta   90.00
_cell.angle_gamma   90.00
#
_symmetry.space_group_name_H-M   'P 1'
#
loop_
_entity.id
_entity.type
_entity.pdbx_description
1 polymer ?
#
loop_
_entity_poly.entity_id
_entity_poly.type
_entity_poly.pdbx_seq_one_letter_code
_entity_poly.pdbx_strand_id
1 'polypeptide(L)'
;MSTPTDRVISVLVADDDEDQRVLTEGILLQAGWTEHDVTLVPDGREALRALREQVFDVAILDLSMPGLDGLEVFQAIGEDPHRPQVIFVSGYGTVATATKAMKLGAYDFLEKPVDPERLVTLVWKAAQAREVISRSERLGAAARRQASHVSIISQDARVTEALELLARVASSNVSVLVHGESGTGKELIARELHRLSNRGDQPLVALNCAAVAESLAESELFGHEKGAFTGAATKKIGLLELADGGTLFLDEIGDLAPTLQAKLLRVLETRRFRRVGGVKEFPTDFRLVSATNRPLQKLVDEEEFRADLYYRINAIVIDLPPLRERPGDVALLVSHFLQEFRPGEAGGWTVQEETMQRLESYPWPGNVRELRNVIERVALLSRNQTIRVSDLGSSLGSGSATGNGPPAQSEANGLPSLDLQELERMAIEQALGRTSWHQGRAAEILGISPRTLHRKIRAFELRRPDGAEA
;
A
#
# COMPACT_ATOMS: atom_id res chain seq x y z
N MET A 1 -21.79 17.21 21.52
CA MET A 1 -20.77 17.10 20.47
C MET A 1 -19.83 15.98 20.87
N SER A 2 -19.75 14.92 20.08
CA SER A 2 -18.99 13.71 20.41
C SER A 2 -17.49 14.03 20.38
N THR A 3 -16.80 13.77 21.48
CA THR A 3 -15.33 13.79 21.57
C THR A 3 -14.77 12.67 20.70
N PRO A 4 -13.94 12.96 19.71
CA PRO A 4 -13.18 11.92 19.00
C PRO A 4 -11.78 11.82 19.59
N THR A 5 -11.40 10.62 19.91
CA THR A 5 -10.05 10.08 20.03
C THR A 5 -9.28 10.35 21.32
N ASP A 6 -8.83 9.27 21.96
CA ASP A 6 -7.93 9.13 23.12
C ASP A 6 -6.50 9.68 22.92
N ARG A 7 -6.30 10.70 22.08
CA ARG A 7 -4.97 11.29 21.88
C ARG A 7 -4.87 12.65 22.55
N VAL A 8 -3.87 12.79 23.40
CA VAL A 8 -3.41 14.04 24.00
C VAL A 8 -2.82 14.93 22.90
N ILE A 9 -3.36 16.15 22.72
CA ILE A 9 -2.87 17.17 21.79
C ILE A 9 -1.98 18.13 22.58
N SER A 10 -0.68 18.17 22.24
CA SER A 10 0.30 19.06 22.90
C SER A 10 0.32 20.44 22.25
N VAL A 11 0.18 21.49 23.07
CA VAL A 11 0.12 22.89 22.64
C VAL A 11 1.19 23.71 23.33
N LEU A 12 1.98 24.45 22.56
CA LEU A 12 2.87 25.50 23.06
C LEU A 12 2.19 26.86 22.94
N VAL A 13 2.22 27.66 24.00
CA VAL A 13 1.74 29.04 24.02
C VAL A 13 2.89 29.97 24.38
N ALA A 14 3.26 30.86 23.47
CA ALA A 14 4.30 31.87 23.68
C ALA A 14 3.71 33.27 23.55
N ASP A 15 3.78 34.05 24.62
CA ASP A 15 3.27 35.41 24.70
C ASP A 15 4.10 36.12 25.81
N ASP A 16 4.47 37.35 25.67
CA ASP A 16 5.24 38.07 26.70
C ASP A 16 4.31 38.60 27.82
N ASP A 17 3.02 38.77 27.57
CA ASP A 17 2.00 39.16 28.56
C ASP A 17 1.55 37.93 29.36
N GLU A 18 1.77 37.93 30.68
CA GLU A 18 1.39 36.86 31.59
C GLU A 18 -0.13 36.68 31.65
N ASP A 19 -0.92 37.75 31.62
CA ASP A 19 -2.36 37.70 31.65
C ASP A 19 -2.92 37.03 30.37
N GLN A 20 -2.31 37.27 29.23
CA GLN A 20 -2.68 36.66 27.95
C GLN A 20 -2.31 35.16 27.92
N ARG A 21 -1.16 34.77 28.47
CA ARG A 21 -0.79 33.35 28.61
C ARG A 21 -1.78 32.58 29.44
N VAL A 22 -2.11 33.13 30.66
CA VAL A 22 -3.08 32.51 31.59
C VAL A 22 -4.49 32.45 30.97
N LEU A 23 -4.90 33.52 30.26
CA LEU A 23 -6.18 33.53 29.55
C LEU A 23 -6.25 32.45 28.48
N THR A 24 -5.21 32.32 27.65
CA THR A 24 -5.14 31.33 26.57
C THR A 24 -5.14 29.90 27.14
N GLU A 25 -4.37 29.66 28.20
CA GLU A 25 -4.41 28.39 28.93
C GLU A 25 -5.80 28.06 29.45
N GLY A 26 -6.44 29.02 30.16
CA GLY A 26 -7.78 28.88 30.71
C GLY A 26 -8.83 28.51 29.63
N ILE A 27 -8.73 29.10 28.43
CA ILE A 27 -9.62 28.78 27.31
C ILE A 27 -9.37 27.31 26.86
N LEU A 28 -8.12 26.88 26.76
CA LEU A 28 -7.81 25.51 26.36
C LEU A 28 -8.23 24.48 27.40
N LEU A 29 -7.99 24.75 28.70
CA LEU A 29 -8.44 23.89 29.81
C LEU A 29 -9.96 23.72 29.84
N GLN A 30 -10.72 24.80 29.64
CA GLN A 30 -12.18 24.74 29.55
C GLN A 30 -12.68 23.92 28.36
N ALA A 31 -11.89 23.84 27.30
CA ALA A 31 -12.23 23.08 26.11
C ALA A 31 -11.77 21.61 26.17
N GLY A 32 -11.13 21.17 27.28
CA GLY A 32 -10.80 19.77 27.56
C GLY A 32 -9.32 19.41 27.50
N TRP A 33 -8.41 20.38 27.30
CA TRP A 33 -6.96 20.15 27.49
C TRP A 33 -6.65 20.08 29.00
N THR A 34 -5.55 19.42 29.36
CA THR A 34 -5.03 19.40 30.73
C THR A 34 -3.79 20.30 30.84
N GLU A 35 -3.41 20.67 32.09
CA GLU A 35 -2.17 21.46 32.33
C GLU A 35 -0.91 20.77 31.78
N HIS A 36 -0.93 19.43 31.64
CA HIS A 36 0.19 18.69 31.06
C HIS A 36 0.25 18.78 29.53
N ASP A 37 -0.83 19.18 28.89
CA ASP A 37 -0.96 19.27 27.44
C ASP A 37 -0.56 20.66 26.92
N VAL A 38 -0.52 21.67 27.80
CA VAL A 38 -0.24 23.05 27.45
C VAL A 38 1.07 23.49 28.09
N THR A 39 2.01 23.96 27.29
CA THR A 39 3.28 24.52 27.75
C THR A 39 3.28 26.03 27.52
N LEU A 40 3.48 26.79 28.59
CA LEU A 40 3.51 28.25 28.55
C LEU A 40 4.95 28.76 28.59
N VAL A 41 5.31 29.68 27.69
CA VAL A 41 6.63 30.32 27.67
C VAL A 41 6.50 31.83 27.49
N PRO A 42 7.37 32.64 28.15
CA PRO A 42 7.22 34.10 28.23
C PRO A 42 7.87 34.84 27.06
N ASP A 43 8.67 34.18 26.22
CA ASP A 43 9.41 34.87 25.14
C ASP A 43 9.74 33.91 23.98
N GLY A 44 10.19 34.50 22.87
CA GLY A 44 10.53 33.73 21.67
C GLY A 44 11.78 32.86 21.81
N ARG A 45 12.69 33.15 22.74
CA ARG A 45 13.90 32.32 22.99
C ARG A 45 13.52 31.03 23.70
N GLU A 46 12.67 31.15 24.71
CA GLU A 46 12.13 29.98 25.42
C GLU A 46 11.20 29.15 24.49
N ALA A 47 10.40 29.83 23.65
CA ALA A 47 9.61 29.16 22.65
C ALA A 47 10.47 28.34 21.68
N LEU A 48 11.53 28.91 21.12
CA LEU A 48 12.44 28.20 20.24
C LEU A 48 13.15 27.03 20.91
N ARG A 49 13.54 27.20 22.21
CA ARG A 49 14.14 26.14 23.01
C ARG A 49 13.15 24.98 23.23
N ALA A 50 11.95 25.28 23.68
CA ALA A 50 10.90 24.28 23.88
C ALA A 50 10.58 23.52 22.58
N LEU A 51 10.49 24.21 21.45
CA LEU A 51 10.23 23.61 20.12
C LEU A 51 11.39 22.71 19.62
N ARG A 52 12.60 22.88 20.13
CA ARG A 52 13.77 22.03 19.83
C ARG A 52 13.87 20.81 20.76
N GLU A 53 13.43 20.96 22.01
CA GLU A 53 13.54 19.93 23.06
C GLU A 53 12.33 18.99 23.07
N GLN A 54 11.15 19.46 22.65
CA GLN A 54 9.90 18.74 22.70
C GLN A 54 9.11 18.86 21.39
N VAL A 55 8.28 17.86 21.11
CA VAL A 55 7.40 17.84 19.94
C VAL A 55 6.01 18.35 20.34
N PHE A 56 5.54 19.38 19.67
CA PHE A 56 4.20 19.94 19.84
C PHE A 56 3.36 19.69 18.59
N ASP A 57 2.05 19.52 18.78
CA ASP A 57 1.11 19.42 17.66
C ASP A 57 0.74 20.82 17.14
N VAL A 58 0.58 21.78 18.04
CA VAL A 58 0.25 23.18 17.72
C VAL A 58 1.14 24.13 18.52
N ALA A 59 1.54 25.23 17.93
CA ALA A 59 2.18 26.34 18.61
C ALA A 59 1.38 27.64 18.39
N ILE A 60 1.02 28.30 19.46
CA ILE A 60 0.36 29.62 19.48
C ILE A 60 1.46 30.63 19.83
N LEU A 61 1.80 31.49 18.89
CA LEU A 61 2.91 32.43 19.03
C LEU A 61 2.40 33.87 18.93
N ASP A 62 2.70 34.71 19.94
CA ASP A 62 2.55 36.14 19.75
C ASP A 62 3.59 36.64 18.74
N LEU A 63 3.16 37.57 17.90
CA LEU A 63 4.04 38.20 16.93
C LEU A 63 4.99 39.17 17.59
N SER A 64 4.62 39.83 18.70
CA SER A 64 5.36 40.94 19.31
C SER A 64 5.92 40.50 20.65
N MET A 65 6.97 39.71 20.66
CA MET A 65 7.69 39.32 21.88
C MET A 65 9.07 39.93 21.95
N PRO A 66 9.60 40.23 23.17
CA PRO A 66 10.94 40.78 23.33
C PRO A 66 12.02 39.77 22.94
N GLY A 67 13.07 40.26 22.28
CA GLY A 67 14.24 39.47 21.90
C GLY A 67 14.11 38.74 20.58
N LEU A 68 13.34 37.66 20.51
CA LEU A 68 12.93 36.97 19.27
C LEU A 68 11.42 37.13 19.09
N ASP A 69 11.01 37.71 17.98
CA ASP A 69 9.60 37.82 17.64
C ASP A 69 9.02 36.46 17.17
N GLY A 70 7.70 36.33 17.17
CA GLY A 70 7.04 35.07 16.78
C GLY A 70 7.37 34.65 15.34
N LEU A 71 7.59 35.60 14.42
CA LEU A 71 7.95 35.33 13.05
C LEU A 71 9.38 34.82 12.91
N GLU A 72 10.31 35.39 13.71
CA GLU A 72 11.69 34.91 13.78
C GLU A 72 11.77 33.50 14.38
N VAL A 73 10.97 33.19 15.41
CA VAL A 73 10.84 31.84 15.96
C VAL A 73 10.36 30.87 14.86
N PHE A 74 9.31 31.24 14.12
CA PHE A 74 8.76 30.43 13.05
C PHE A 74 9.77 30.17 11.92
N GLN A 75 10.55 31.18 11.55
CA GLN A 75 11.63 31.01 10.57
C GLN A 75 12.77 30.14 11.08
N ALA A 76 13.10 30.25 12.38
CA ALA A 76 14.19 29.49 12.99
C ALA A 76 13.90 27.99 13.16
N ILE A 77 12.63 27.58 13.25
CA ILE A 77 12.23 26.15 13.23
C ILE A 77 12.24 25.55 11.83
N GLY A 78 12.30 26.38 10.77
CA GLY A 78 12.47 25.95 9.39
C GLY A 78 11.35 25.05 8.86
N GLU A 79 11.71 24.22 7.86
CA GLU A 79 10.82 23.21 7.27
C GLU A 79 11.04 21.82 7.92
N ASP A 80 11.23 21.77 9.24
CA ASP A 80 11.33 20.50 9.96
C ASP A 80 10.03 19.68 9.77
N PRO A 81 10.11 18.40 9.36
CA PRO A 81 8.95 17.51 9.27
C PRO A 81 8.17 17.40 10.59
N HIS A 82 8.84 17.59 11.72
CA HIS A 82 8.24 17.52 13.05
C HIS A 82 7.74 18.87 13.59
N ARG A 83 7.82 19.96 12.81
CA ARG A 83 7.34 21.27 13.25
C ARG A 83 5.84 21.26 13.56
N PRO A 84 5.39 21.97 14.63
CA PRO A 84 3.98 22.11 14.91
C PRO A 84 3.25 22.94 13.86
N GLN A 85 1.92 22.85 13.83
CA GLN A 85 1.12 23.83 13.12
C GLN A 85 1.11 25.14 13.92
N VAL A 86 1.53 26.24 13.28
CA VAL A 86 1.69 27.52 13.98
C VAL A 86 0.49 28.42 13.74
N ILE A 87 -0.12 28.89 14.84
CA ILE A 87 -1.15 29.91 14.87
C ILE A 87 -0.55 31.17 15.47
N PHE A 88 -0.53 32.26 14.71
CA PHE A 88 -0.07 33.54 15.24
C PHE A 88 -1.19 34.29 15.95
N VAL A 89 -0.83 34.99 17.03
CA VAL A 89 -1.73 35.89 17.75
C VAL A 89 -1.09 37.28 17.77
N SER A 90 -1.85 38.35 17.61
CA SER A 90 -1.30 39.73 17.64
C SER A 90 -2.34 40.76 18.03
N GLY A 91 -1.92 41.72 18.85
CA GLY A 91 -2.74 42.90 19.22
C GLY A 91 -2.70 44.04 18.17
N TYR A 92 -1.70 44.07 17.30
CA TYR A 92 -1.51 45.07 16.24
C TYR A 92 -1.21 44.44 14.89
N GLY A 93 -2.04 43.46 14.51
CA GLY A 93 -1.89 42.78 13.21
C GLY A 93 -2.21 43.70 12.03
N THR A 94 -1.19 44.24 11.34
CA THR A 94 -1.46 44.79 10.01
C THR A 94 -1.73 43.66 9.04
N VAL A 95 -2.61 43.87 8.07
CA VAL A 95 -2.90 42.91 6.97
C VAL A 95 -1.60 42.43 6.30
N ALA A 96 -0.57 43.28 6.29
CA ALA A 96 0.76 42.97 5.76
C ALA A 96 1.48 41.90 6.56
N THR A 97 1.45 41.94 7.89
CA THR A 97 2.12 40.95 8.77
C THR A 97 1.42 39.61 8.74
N ALA A 98 0.08 39.60 8.79
CA ALA A 98 -0.72 38.38 8.62
C ALA A 98 -0.45 37.71 7.24
N THR A 99 -0.41 38.51 6.18
CA THR A 99 -0.10 38.04 4.82
C THR A 99 1.31 37.43 4.74
N LYS A 100 2.30 38.01 5.42
CA LYS A 100 3.67 37.50 5.47
C LYS A 100 3.73 36.16 6.22
N ALA A 101 3.08 36.05 7.37
CA ALA A 101 3.00 34.82 8.14
C ALA A 101 2.36 33.66 7.31
N MET A 102 1.23 33.93 6.65
CA MET A 102 0.56 32.97 5.79
C MET A 102 1.39 32.54 4.58
N LYS A 103 2.15 33.47 3.95
CA LYS A 103 3.07 33.15 2.85
C LYS A 103 4.25 32.26 3.30
N LEU A 104 4.66 32.36 4.54
CA LEU A 104 5.70 31.53 5.13
C LEU A 104 5.17 30.14 5.59
N GLY A 105 3.87 29.87 5.46
CA GLY A 105 3.28 28.58 5.76
C GLY A 105 2.74 28.45 7.19
N ALA A 106 2.37 29.56 7.85
CA ALA A 106 1.60 29.54 9.08
C ALA A 106 0.24 28.89 8.84
N TYR A 107 -0.29 28.23 9.86
CA TYR A 107 -1.60 27.59 9.76
C TYR A 107 -2.75 28.62 9.73
N ASP A 108 -2.72 29.57 10.66
CA ASP A 108 -3.70 30.69 10.70
C ASP A 108 -3.18 31.86 11.54
N PHE A 109 -3.98 32.91 11.63
CA PHE A 109 -3.71 34.13 12.35
C PHE A 109 -4.95 34.56 13.16
N LEU A 110 -4.75 35.01 14.40
CA LEU A 110 -5.78 35.54 15.29
C LEU A 110 -5.42 36.94 15.76
N GLU A 111 -6.42 37.82 15.84
CA GLU A 111 -6.30 39.17 16.38
C GLU A 111 -6.72 39.18 17.84
N LYS A 112 -5.99 39.89 18.73
CA LYS A 112 -6.37 40.14 20.11
C LYS A 112 -7.45 41.26 20.16
N PRO A 113 -8.49 41.13 20.98
CA PRO A 113 -8.74 40.06 21.94
C PRO A 113 -9.16 38.73 21.25
N VAL A 114 -8.57 37.64 21.71
CA VAL A 114 -8.80 36.32 21.12
C VAL A 114 -10.20 35.81 21.46
N ASP A 115 -10.99 35.48 20.45
CA ASP A 115 -12.28 34.81 20.61
C ASP A 115 -12.04 33.34 21.05
N PRO A 116 -12.54 32.92 22.23
CA PRO A 116 -12.34 31.60 22.77
C PRO A 116 -12.82 30.45 21.84
N GLU A 117 -14.00 30.59 21.24
CA GLU A 117 -14.57 29.56 20.37
C GLU A 117 -13.72 29.40 19.07
N ARG A 118 -13.25 30.52 18.55
CA ARG A 118 -12.41 30.55 17.36
C ARG A 118 -11.05 29.94 17.64
N LEU A 119 -10.41 30.26 18.78
CA LEU A 119 -9.13 29.70 19.19
C LEU A 119 -9.22 28.18 19.30
N VAL A 120 -10.18 27.66 20.07
CA VAL A 120 -10.41 26.23 20.27
C VAL A 120 -10.62 25.52 18.92
N THR A 121 -11.46 26.09 18.05
CA THR A 121 -11.72 25.53 16.72
C THR A 121 -10.46 25.47 15.87
N LEU A 122 -9.62 26.49 15.90
CA LEU A 122 -8.37 26.53 15.13
C LEU A 122 -7.33 25.57 15.68
N VAL A 123 -7.17 25.45 16.98
CA VAL A 123 -6.24 24.49 17.61
C VAL A 123 -6.64 23.06 17.25
N TRP A 124 -7.92 22.71 17.33
CA TRP A 124 -8.39 21.39 16.90
C TRP A 124 -8.12 21.11 15.42
N LYS A 125 -8.41 22.06 14.54
CA LYS A 125 -8.17 21.90 13.11
C LYS A 125 -6.66 21.81 12.78
N ALA A 126 -5.84 22.62 13.46
CA ALA A 126 -4.39 22.58 13.30
C ALA A 126 -3.81 21.23 13.75
N ALA A 127 -4.25 20.73 14.91
CA ALA A 127 -3.85 19.40 15.40
C ALA A 127 -4.25 18.28 14.45
N GLN A 128 -5.47 18.31 13.89
CA GLN A 128 -5.89 17.34 12.87
C GLN A 128 -5.05 17.42 11.60
N ALA A 129 -4.73 18.62 11.13
CA ALA A 129 -3.84 18.80 9.98
C ALA A 129 -2.44 18.22 10.24
N ARG A 130 -1.90 18.43 11.46
CA ARG A 130 -0.63 17.85 11.90
C ARG A 130 -0.67 16.32 11.95
N GLU A 131 -1.77 15.75 12.42
CA GLU A 131 -1.95 14.29 12.47
C GLU A 131 -1.94 13.66 11.08
N VAL A 132 -2.63 14.26 10.10
CA VAL A 132 -2.65 13.78 8.72
C VAL A 132 -1.23 13.78 8.13
N ILE A 133 -0.46 14.86 8.33
CA ILE A 133 0.94 14.96 7.90
C ILE A 133 1.78 13.88 8.59
N SER A 134 1.72 13.78 9.90
CA SER A 134 2.46 12.81 10.72
C SER A 134 2.13 11.36 10.36
N ARG A 135 0.86 11.06 10.07
CA ARG A 135 0.43 9.73 9.62
C ARG A 135 0.98 9.40 8.24
N SER A 136 0.96 10.35 7.32
CA SER A 136 1.57 10.21 5.99
C SER A 136 3.08 9.97 6.08
N GLU A 137 3.78 10.70 6.95
CA GLU A 137 5.21 10.55 7.21
C GLU A 137 5.55 9.20 7.85
N ARG A 138 4.75 8.74 8.84
CA ARG A 138 4.92 7.42 9.48
C ARG A 138 4.68 6.28 8.48
N LEU A 139 3.67 6.40 7.63
CA LEU A 139 3.42 5.43 6.56
C LEU A 139 4.55 5.44 5.53
N GLY A 140 5.05 6.61 5.16
CA GLY A 140 6.23 6.77 4.32
C GLY A 140 7.52 6.23 4.95
N ALA A 141 7.72 6.47 6.25
CA ALA A 141 8.88 5.94 6.99
C ALA A 141 8.77 4.42 7.22
N ALA A 142 7.59 3.88 7.48
CA ALA A 142 7.35 2.44 7.57
C ALA A 142 7.57 1.76 6.21
N ALA A 143 7.07 2.35 5.13
CA ALA A 143 7.34 1.91 3.76
C ALA A 143 8.84 1.97 3.43
N ARG A 144 9.55 3.03 3.87
CA ARG A 144 11.02 3.14 3.71
C ARG A 144 11.78 2.10 4.54
N ARG A 145 11.36 1.79 5.77
CA ARG A 145 11.97 0.73 6.60
C ARG A 145 11.72 -0.66 6.01
N GLN A 146 10.55 -0.92 5.45
CA GLN A 146 10.30 -2.14 4.67
C GLN A 146 11.08 -2.17 3.36
N ALA A 147 11.33 -1.03 2.73
CA ALA A 147 12.16 -0.91 1.54
C ALA A 147 13.66 -1.07 1.81
N SER A 148 14.13 -0.87 3.07
CA SER A 148 15.56 -0.92 3.42
C SER A 148 16.16 -2.33 3.45
N HIS A 149 15.37 -3.42 3.30
CA HIS A 149 15.83 -4.80 3.25
C HIS A 149 15.16 -5.60 2.12
N VAL A 150 15.07 -5.03 0.91
CA VAL A 150 14.68 -5.79 -0.26
C VAL A 150 15.92 -6.52 -0.79
N SER A 151 16.17 -7.71 -0.26
CA SER A 151 17.20 -8.58 -0.82
C SER A 151 16.59 -9.42 -1.95
N ILE A 152 17.06 -9.19 -3.16
CA ILE A 152 16.78 -10.10 -4.28
C ILE A 152 17.67 -11.31 -4.09
N ILE A 153 17.05 -12.46 -3.77
CA ILE A 153 17.76 -13.71 -3.47
C ILE A 153 17.71 -14.57 -4.72
N SER A 154 18.86 -14.79 -5.30
CA SER A 154 19.04 -15.66 -6.46
C SER A 154 20.52 -16.04 -6.61
N GLN A 155 20.75 -17.22 -7.14
CA GLN A 155 22.07 -17.68 -7.65
C GLN A 155 22.05 -17.92 -9.17
N ASP A 156 20.91 -17.67 -9.82
CA ASP A 156 20.79 -17.79 -11.28
C ASP A 156 21.59 -16.68 -11.98
N ALA A 157 22.40 -17.08 -12.96
CA ALA A 157 23.28 -16.15 -13.68
C ALA A 157 22.50 -15.03 -14.39
N ARG A 158 21.31 -15.31 -14.95
CA ARG A 158 20.48 -14.33 -15.64
C ARG A 158 19.95 -13.26 -14.68
N VAL A 159 19.59 -13.66 -13.45
CA VAL A 159 19.16 -12.71 -12.41
C VAL A 159 20.36 -11.88 -11.95
N THR A 160 21.53 -12.49 -11.82
CA THR A 160 22.78 -11.77 -11.46
C THR A 160 23.14 -10.74 -12.54
N GLU A 161 23.12 -11.12 -13.82
CA GLU A 161 23.34 -10.21 -14.95
C GLU A 161 22.30 -9.07 -14.98
N ALA A 162 21.03 -9.38 -14.69
CA ALA A 162 19.97 -8.36 -14.55
C ALA A 162 20.28 -7.36 -13.44
N LEU A 163 20.76 -7.81 -12.27
CA LEU A 163 21.17 -6.95 -11.17
C LEU A 163 22.42 -6.11 -11.49
N GLU A 164 23.38 -6.65 -12.21
CA GLU A 164 24.54 -5.91 -12.68
C GLU A 164 24.16 -4.83 -13.70
N LEU A 165 23.26 -5.15 -14.63
CA LEU A 165 22.71 -4.16 -15.57
C LEU A 165 21.96 -3.07 -14.82
N LEU A 166 21.14 -3.44 -13.84
CA LEU A 166 20.41 -2.52 -12.99
C LEU A 166 21.34 -1.55 -12.27
N ALA A 167 22.43 -2.04 -11.67
CA ALA A 167 23.43 -1.20 -10.99
C ALA A 167 24.09 -0.20 -11.95
N ARG A 168 24.43 -0.63 -13.18
CA ARG A 168 25.03 0.25 -14.21
C ARG A 168 24.08 1.37 -14.66
N VAL A 169 22.77 1.09 -14.76
CA VAL A 169 21.79 2.07 -15.26
C VAL A 169 21.12 2.87 -14.14
N ALA A 170 21.39 2.54 -12.88
CA ALA A 170 20.73 3.15 -11.72
C ALA A 170 20.90 4.67 -11.66
N SER A 171 22.09 5.19 -11.91
CA SER A 171 22.39 6.61 -11.89
C SER A 171 21.82 7.42 -13.07
N SER A 172 21.30 6.76 -14.10
CA SER A 172 20.73 7.40 -15.28
C SER A 172 19.22 7.67 -15.08
N ASN A 173 18.67 8.62 -15.89
CA ASN A 173 17.23 8.86 -15.95
C ASN A 173 16.52 8.07 -17.07
N VAL A 174 17.19 7.07 -17.64
CA VAL A 174 16.64 6.24 -18.72
C VAL A 174 15.47 5.41 -18.20
N SER A 175 14.42 5.27 -19.01
CA SER A 175 13.29 4.39 -18.71
C SER A 175 13.74 2.93 -18.70
N VAL A 176 13.25 2.16 -17.73
CA VAL A 176 13.54 0.73 -17.60
C VAL A 176 12.23 -0.04 -17.66
N LEU A 177 12.19 -1.07 -18.51
CA LEU A 177 11.10 -2.02 -18.61
C LEU A 177 11.54 -3.34 -17.99
N VAL A 178 10.81 -3.80 -16.96
CA VAL A 178 11.03 -5.11 -16.33
C VAL A 178 10.00 -6.08 -16.90
N HIS A 179 10.47 -7.08 -17.63
CA HIS A 179 9.62 -8.12 -18.21
C HIS A 179 9.76 -9.42 -17.43
N GLY A 180 8.66 -10.16 -17.26
CA GLY A 180 8.64 -11.45 -16.58
C GLY A 180 7.26 -11.83 -16.11
N GLU A 181 7.03 -13.11 -15.83
CA GLU A 181 5.77 -13.63 -15.36
C GLU A 181 5.31 -13.00 -14.04
N SER A 182 4.02 -13.13 -13.72
CA SER A 182 3.51 -12.68 -12.43
C SER A 182 4.21 -13.41 -11.28
N GLY A 183 4.59 -12.66 -10.23
CA GLY A 183 5.25 -13.23 -9.06
C GLY A 183 6.74 -13.51 -9.18
N THR A 184 7.42 -13.14 -10.28
CA THR A 184 8.88 -13.32 -10.46
C THR A 184 9.75 -12.36 -9.66
N GLY A 185 9.16 -11.24 -9.17
CA GLY A 185 9.86 -10.21 -8.39
C GLY A 185 10.08 -8.90 -9.14
N LYS A 186 9.30 -8.59 -10.19
CA LYS A 186 9.40 -7.33 -10.96
C LYS A 186 9.38 -6.07 -10.10
N GLU A 187 8.51 -6.03 -9.08
CA GLU A 187 8.43 -4.91 -8.14
C GLU A 187 9.71 -4.76 -7.30
N LEU A 188 10.34 -5.88 -6.90
CA LEU A 188 11.60 -5.86 -6.15
C LEU A 188 12.72 -5.24 -6.99
N ILE A 189 12.79 -5.55 -8.29
CA ILE A 189 13.72 -4.94 -9.24
C ILE A 189 13.49 -3.43 -9.34
N ALA A 190 12.23 -2.99 -9.45
CA ALA A 190 11.91 -1.56 -9.52
C ALA A 190 12.31 -0.81 -8.24
N ARG A 191 12.06 -1.41 -7.06
CA ARG A 191 12.49 -0.87 -5.77
C ARG A 191 14.00 -0.78 -5.64
N GLU A 192 14.72 -1.82 -6.06
CA GLU A 192 16.18 -1.85 -6.02
C GLU A 192 16.81 -0.84 -6.98
N LEU A 193 16.25 -0.70 -8.20
CA LEU A 193 16.65 0.32 -9.16
C LEU A 193 16.47 1.74 -8.60
N HIS A 194 15.35 2.00 -7.94
CA HIS A 194 15.11 3.27 -7.28
C HIS A 194 16.12 3.52 -6.15
N ARG A 195 16.34 2.55 -5.27
CA ARG A 195 17.27 2.62 -4.15
C ARG A 195 18.70 2.95 -4.59
N LEU A 196 19.17 2.35 -5.68
CA LEU A 196 20.51 2.56 -6.24
C LEU A 196 20.63 3.85 -7.07
N SER A 197 19.51 4.53 -7.35
CA SER A 197 19.51 5.71 -8.19
C SER A 197 19.87 6.98 -7.42
N ASN A 198 20.18 8.07 -8.16
CA ASN A 198 20.35 9.41 -7.60
C ASN A 198 19.05 9.98 -6.98
N ARG A 199 17.92 9.26 -7.11
CA ARG A 199 16.61 9.59 -6.57
C ARG A 199 16.19 8.64 -5.44
N GLY A 200 17.12 7.87 -4.88
CA GLY A 200 16.84 6.86 -3.85
C GLY A 200 16.20 7.40 -2.57
N ASP A 201 16.48 8.68 -2.24
CA ASP A 201 15.89 9.38 -1.11
C ASP A 201 14.58 10.10 -1.45
N GLN A 202 14.18 10.10 -2.73
CA GLN A 202 12.97 10.74 -3.23
C GLN A 202 11.79 9.74 -3.26
N PRO A 203 10.55 10.18 -3.51
CA PRO A 203 9.41 9.26 -3.52
C PRO A 203 9.51 8.21 -4.63
N LEU A 204 9.19 6.94 -4.28
CA LEU A 204 8.85 5.89 -5.23
C LEU A 204 7.33 5.72 -5.23
N VAL A 205 6.70 6.14 -6.31
CA VAL A 205 5.24 6.10 -6.46
C VAL A 205 4.87 4.97 -7.41
N ALA A 206 4.04 4.03 -6.95
CA ALA A 206 3.66 2.85 -7.71
C ALA A 206 2.17 2.87 -8.09
N LEU A 207 1.86 2.44 -9.32
CA LEU A 207 0.52 2.17 -9.80
C LEU A 207 0.49 0.79 -10.47
N ASN A 208 -0.46 -0.06 -10.06
CA ASN A 208 -0.76 -1.27 -10.81
C ASN A 208 -1.89 -0.98 -11.79
N CYS A 209 -1.58 -1.04 -13.10
CA CYS A 209 -2.51 -0.67 -14.17
C CYS A 209 -3.66 -1.66 -14.32
N ALA A 210 -3.46 -2.93 -13.96
CA ALA A 210 -4.50 -3.96 -14.01
C ALA A 210 -5.50 -3.90 -12.84
N ALA A 211 -5.10 -3.32 -11.70
CA ALA A 211 -5.91 -3.31 -10.48
C ALA A 211 -6.96 -2.20 -10.43
N VAL A 212 -6.90 -1.22 -11.33
CA VAL A 212 -7.71 0.00 -11.29
C VAL A 212 -8.57 0.12 -12.54
N ALA A 213 -9.87 0.36 -12.39
CA ALA A 213 -10.76 0.61 -13.52
C ALA A 213 -10.27 1.86 -14.31
N GLU A 214 -10.43 1.86 -15.64
CA GLU A 214 -9.89 2.88 -16.55
C GLU A 214 -10.22 4.32 -16.11
N SER A 215 -11.48 4.60 -15.75
CA SER A 215 -11.91 5.92 -15.31
C SER A 215 -11.26 6.39 -14.00
N LEU A 216 -10.96 5.43 -13.11
CA LEU A 216 -10.26 5.71 -11.86
C LEU A 216 -8.75 5.84 -12.10
N ALA A 217 -8.17 5.03 -13.00
CA ALA A 217 -6.76 5.07 -13.33
C ALA A 217 -6.33 6.44 -13.86
N GLU A 218 -7.16 7.11 -14.65
CA GLU A 218 -6.90 8.46 -15.10
C GLU A 218 -6.86 9.46 -13.93
N SER A 219 -7.86 9.38 -13.05
CA SER A 219 -7.94 10.22 -11.87
C SER A 219 -6.81 9.94 -10.85
N GLU A 220 -6.38 8.68 -10.71
CA GLU A 220 -5.23 8.34 -9.88
C GLU A 220 -3.94 8.92 -10.45
N LEU A 221 -3.68 8.70 -11.74
CA LEU A 221 -2.41 9.07 -12.37
C LEU A 221 -2.27 10.60 -12.51
N PHE A 222 -3.30 11.28 -13.02
CA PHE A 222 -3.25 12.72 -13.35
C PHE A 222 -3.84 13.62 -12.26
N GLY A 223 -4.61 13.06 -11.31
CA GLY A 223 -5.42 13.84 -10.38
C GLY A 223 -6.64 14.48 -11.06
N HIS A 224 -7.52 15.10 -10.29
CA HIS A 224 -8.68 15.79 -10.84
C HIS A 224 -8.99 17.10 -10.09
N GLU A 225 -9.59 18.03 -10.79
CA GLU A 225 -10.19 19.22 -10.19
C GLU A 225 -11.62 18.92 -9.70
N LYS A 226 -12.10 19.72 -8.73
CA LYS A 226 -13.47 19.58 -8.22
C LYS A 226 -14.48 19.71 -9.37
N GLY A 227 -15.41 18.76 -9.48
CA GLY A 227 -16.45 18.75 -10.52
C GLY A 227 -16.01 18.17 -11.87
N ALA A 228 -14.83 17.57 -11.99
CA ALA A 228 -14.31 17.00 -13.23
C ALA A 228 -15.17 15.86 -13.80
N PHE A 229 -15.85 15.11 -12.94
CA PHE A 229 -16.79 14.03 -13.29
C PHE A 229 -17.81 13.81 -12.17
N THR A 230 -18.84 13.00 -12.42
CA THR A 230 -19.85 12.62 -11.42
C THR A 230 -19.19 11.86 -10.27
N GLY A 231 -19.13 12.49 -9.08
CA GLY A 231 -18.41 11.95 -7.90
C GLY A 231 -17.14 12.71 -7.52
N ALA A 232 -16.64 13.63 -8.36
CA ALA A 232 -15.49 14.48 -8.04
C ALA A 232 -15.88 15.63 -7.06
N ALA A 233 -16.26 15.28 -5.83
CA ALA A 233 -16.69 16.26 -4.83
C ALA A 233 -15.58 17.18 -4.33
N THR A 234 -14.33 16.69 -4.34
CA THR A 234 -13.13 17.41 -3.89
C THR A 234 -12.05 17.33 -4.96
N LYS A 235 -11.07 18.22 -4.92
CA LYS A 235 -9.85 18.14 -5.72
C LYS A 235 -8.97 16.98 -5.24
N LYS A 236 -8.33 16.25 -6.16
CA LYS A 236 -7.37 15.18 -5.87
C LYS A 236 -6.03 15.42 -6.54
N ILE A 237 -4.95 15.25 -5.78
CA ILE A 237 -3.57 15.25 -6.29
C ILE A 237 -3.31 13.91 -6.98
N GLY A 238 -2.70 13.92 -8.17
CA GLY A 238 -2.37 12.72 -8.94
C GLY A 238 -1.00 12.13 -8.61
N LEU A 239 -0.80 10.86 -8.99
CA LEU A 239 0.48 10.15 -8.76
C LEU A 239 1.65 10.80 -9.52
N LEU A 240 1.41 11.44 -10.67
CA LEU A 240 2.44 12.20 -11.41
C LEU A 240 2.96 13.40 -10.63
N GLU A 241 2.11 14.03 -9.83
CA GLU A 241 2.48 15.13 -8.96
C GLU A 241 3.26 14.63 -7.72
N LEU A 242 2.84 13.49 -7.17
CA LEU A 242 3.51 12.83 -6.04
C LEU A 242 4.88 12.23 -6.41
N ALA A 243 5.06 11.84 -7.67
CA ALA A 243 6.30 11.28 -8.19
C ALA A 243 7.33 12.34 -8.61
N ASP A 244 6.99 13.63 -8.51
CA ASP A 244 7.88 14.71 -8.92
C ASP A 244 9.20 14.68 -8.14
N GLY A 245 10.32 14.79 -8.82
CA GLY A 245 11.67 14.59 -8.28
C GLY A 245 12.07 13.12 -8.04
N GLY A 246 11.11 12.20 -8.02
CA GLY A 246 11.27 10.79 -7.65
C GLY A 246 11.20 9.80 -8.81
N THR A 247 10.59 8.64 -8.55
CA THR A 247 10.41 7.55 -9.52
C THR A 247 8.94 7.15 -9.60
N LEU A 248 8.40 7.06 -10.81
CA LEU A 248 7.09 6.49 -11.08
C LEU A 248 7.27 5.04 -11.52
N PHE A 249 6.65 4.11 -10.82
CA PHE A 249 6.61 2.69 -11.17
C PHE A 249 5.21 2.31 -11.67
N LEU A 250 5.12 1.85 -12.92
CA LEU A 250 3.89 1.37 -13.54
C LEU A 250 3.97 -0.15 -13.67
N ASP A 251 3.27 -0.86 -12.79
CA ASP A 251 3.15 -2.32 -12.87
C ASP A 251 2.04 -2.71 -13.83
N GLU A 252 2.25 -3.81 -14.55
CA GLU A 252 1.37 -4.34 -15.61
C GLU A 252 1.00 -3.25 -16.64
N ILE A 253 2.03 -2.54 -17.15
CA ILE A 253 1.84 -1.45 -18.14
C ILE A 253 1.12 -1.91 -19.40
N GLY A 254 1.20 -3.19 -19.76
CA GLY A 254 0.50 -3.78 -20.89
C GLY A 254 -1.03 -3.75 -20.78
N ASP A 255 -1.57 -3.51 -19.58
CA ASP A 255 -3.01 -3.40 -19.32
C ASP A 255 -3.48 -1.93 -19.24
N LEU A 256 -2.58 -0.96 -19.53
CA LEU A 256 -2.94 0.45 -19.55
C LEU A 256 -3.87 0.75 -20.73
N ALA A 257 -5.02 1.37 -20.46
CA ALA A 257 -6.00 1.72 -21.47
C ALA A 257 -5.40 2.62 -22.57
N PRO A 258 -5.77 2.46 -23.86
CA PRO A 258 -5.21 3.21 -24.99
C PRO A 258 -5.31 4.74 -24.84
N THR A 259 -6.39 5.22 -24.22
CA THR A 259 -6.60 6.65 -23.91
C THR A 259 -5.54 7.19 -22.95
N LEU A 260 -5.13 6.38 -21.95
CA LEU A 260 -4.11 6.72 -20.97
C LEU A 260 -2.69 6.59 -21.54
N GLN A 261 -2.47 5.65 -22.47
CA GLN A 261 -1.20 5.50 -23.16
C GLN A 261 -0.82 6.80 -23.90
N ALA A 262 -1.77 7.42 -24.62
CA ALA A 262 -1.55 8.68 -25.34
C ALA A 262 -1.23 9.85 -24.38
N LYS A 263 -1.93 9.91 -23.23
CA LYS A 263 -1.68 10.93 -22.20
C LYS A 263 -0.33 10.76 -21.52
N LEU A 264 0.03 9.53 -21.19
CA LEU A 264 1.31 9.19 -20.58
C LEU A 264 2.47 9.55 -21.53
N LEU A 265 2.38 9.18 -22.81
CA LEU A 265 3.37 9.54 -23.81
C LEU A 265 3.60 11.05 -23.85
N ARG A 266 2.52 11.84 -23.90
CA ARG A 266 2.62 13.29 -23.87
C ARG A 266 3.38 13.82 -22.66
N VAL A 267 3.14 13.24 -21.46
CA VAL A 267 3.87 13.63 -20.24
C VAL A 267 5.35 13.28 -20.33
N LEU A 268 5.68 12.11 -20.87
CA LEU A 268 7.08 11.67 -21.03
C LEU A 268 7.86 12.56 -22.02
N GLU A 269 7.18 13.15 -23.02
CA GLU A 269 7.78 14.04 -24.00
C GLU A 269 7.88 15.48 -23.50
N THR A 270 6.76 16.01 -22.96
CA THR A 270 6.67 17.43 -22.62
C THR A 270 7.09 17.76 -21.18
N ARG A 271 7.20 16.75 -20.33
CA ARG A 271 7.41 16.89 -18.88
C ARG A 271 6.36 17.78 -18.21
N ARG A 272 5.13 17.75 -18.75
CA ARG A 272 3.99 18.52 -18.26
C ARG A 272 2.72 17.68 -18.36
N PHE A 273 1.81 17.89 -17.41
CA PHE A 273 0.49 17.26 -17.41
C PHE A 273 -0.59 18.23 -16.96
N ARG A 274 -1.85 17.86 -17.15
CA ARG A 274 -3.03 18.58 -16.64
C ARG A 274 -3.86 17.60 -15.81
N ARG A 275 -4.47 18.10 -14.75
CA ARG A 275 -5.47 17.34 -14.02
C ARG A 275 -6.72 17.16 -14.85
N VAL A 276 -7.46 16.07 -14.58
CA VAL A 276 -8.75 15.82 -15.24
C VAL A 276 -9.72 16.97 -14.92
N GLY A 277 -10.36 17.51 -15.95
CA GLY A 277 -11.21 18.69 -15.83
C GLY A 277 -10.49 20.03 -15.63
N GLY A 278 -9.15 20.02 -15.53
CA GLY A 278 -8.33 21.23 -15.33
C GLY A 278 -7.72 21.76 -16.63
N VAL A 279 -7.48 23.08 -16.68
CA VAL A 279 -6.78 23.76 -17.79
C VAL A 279 -5.33 24.08 -17.46
N LYS A 280 -4.95 24.10 -16.17
CA LYS A 280 -3.61 24.44 -15.71
C LYS A 280 -2.64 23.29 -15.99
N GLU A 281 -1.47 23.62 -16.57
CA GLU A 281 -0.36 22.69 -16.73
C GLU A 281 0.55 22.70 -15.50
N PHE A 282 0.97 21.50 -15.08
CA PHE A 282 1.90 21.27 -14.00
C PHE A 282 3.18 20.65 -14.59
N PRO A 283 4.36 21.18 -14.29
CA PRO A 283 5.61 20.52 -14.64
C PRO A 283 5.78 19.27 -13.77
N THR A 284 6.53 18.28 -14.27
CA THR A 284 6.88 17.08 -13.50
C THR A 284 8.21 16.52 -14.02
N ASP A 285 9.07 16.09 -13.10
CA ASP A 285 10.33 15.41 -13.41
C ASP A 285 10.43 14.11 -12.62
N PHE A 286 10.09 13.01 -13.22
CA PHE A 286 10.21 11.69 -12.63
C PHE A 286 11.00 10.74 -13.54
N ARG A 287 11.63 9.74 -12.93
CA ARG A 287 12.15 8.58 -13.64
C ARG A 287 11.03 7.56 -13.82
N LEU A 288 10.85 7.03 -15.02
CA LEU A 288 9.88 5.98 -15.27
C LEU A 288 10.52 4.60 -15.18
N VAL A 289 9.90 3.71 -14.41
CA VAL A 289 10.12 2.27 -14.39
C VAL A 289 8.79 1.59 -14.71
N SER A 290 8.78 0.65 -15.63
CA SER A 290 7.56 -0.07 -16.02
C SER A 290 7.78 -1.56 -15.87
N ALA A 291 6.71 -2.31 -15.55
CA ALA A 291 6.76 -3.76 -15.50
C ALA A 291 5.57 -4.37 -16.25
N THR A 292 5.76 -5.56 -16.83
CA THR A 292 4.68 -6.30 -17.49
C THR A 292 5.00 -7.79 -17.59
N ASN A 293 3.96 -8.61 -17.62
CA ASN A 293 4.03 -10.03 -17.98
C ASN A 293 3.59 -10.28 -19.43
N ARG A 294 3.03 -9.27 -20.12
CA ARG A 294 2.53 -9.38 -21.50
C ARG A 294 3.64 -9.06 -22.50
N PRO A 295 3.69 -9.73 -23.64
CA PRO A 295 4.64 -9.43 -24.71
C PRO A 295 4.21 -8.13 -25.42
N LEU A 296 4.75 -6.96 -24.98
CA LEU A 296 4.34 -5.64 -25.48
C LEU A 296 4.47 -5.50 -27.00
N GLN A 297 5.49 -6.12 -27.62
CA GLN A 297 5.66 -6.10 -29.09
C GLN A 297 4.42 -6.69 -29.79
N LYS A 298 3.90 -7.81 -29.27
CA LYS A 298 2.70 -8.43 -29.81
C LYS A 298 1.47 -7.53 -29.65
N LEU A 299 1.35 -6.84 -28.51
CA LEU A 299 0.26 -5.87 -28.28
C LEU A 299 0.37 -4.67 -29.23
N VAL A 300 1.58 -4.28 -29.62
CA VAL A 300 1.80 -3.24 -30.65
C VAL A 300 1.32 -3.72 -32.03
N ASP A 301 1.66 -4.96 -32.39
CA ASP A 301 1.26 -5.56 -33.66
C ASP A 301 -0.29 -5.76 -33.72
N GLU A 302 -0.95 -5.97 -32.59
CA GLU A 302 -2.40 -6.11 -32.42
C GLU A 302 -3.12 -4.74 -32.21
N GLU A 303 -2.39 -3.60 -32.26
CA GLU A 303 -2.90 -2.24 -32.03
C GLU A 303 -3.51 -2.01 -30.61
N GLU A 304 -3.28 -2.91 -29.66
CA GLU A 304 -3.68 -2.75 -28.26
C GLU A 304 -2.72 -1.84 -27.47
N PHE A 305 -1.47 -1.74 -27.93
CA PHE A 305 -0.46 -0.86 -27.33
C PHE A 305 0.18 0.05 -28.39
N ARG A 306 0.36 1.32 -28.06
CA ARG A 306 0.91 2.31 -28.99
C ARG A 306 2.41 2.06 -29.21
N ALA A 307 2.83 2.03 -30.47
CA ALA A 307 4.23 1.85 -30.86
C ALA A 307 5.14 2.98 -30.33
N ASP A 308 4.66 4.23 -30.36
CA ASP A 308 5.42 5.39 -29.91
C ASP A 308 5.69 5.33 -28.39
N LEU A 309 4.72 4.94 -27.58
CA LEU A 309 4.90 4.71 -26.15
C LEU A 309 5.84 3.53 -25.90
N TYR A 310 5.67 2.42 -26.62
CA TYR A 310 6.54 1.25 -26.51
C TYR A 310 8.02 1.62 -26.66
N TYR A 311 8.41 2.33 -27.74
CA TYR A 311 9.79 2.74 -27.94
C TYR A 311 10.28 3.73 -26.85
N ARG A 312 9.41 4.50 -26.25
CA ARG A 312 9.77 5.44 -25.18
C ARG A 312 10.05 4.77 -23.85
N ILE A 313 9.34 3.67 -23.52
CA ILE A 313 9.51 2.92 -22.26
C ILE A 313 10.52 1.77 -22.38
N ASN A 314 10.74 1.24 -23.57
CA ASN A 314 11.58 0.08 -23.88
C ASN A 314 13.05 0.48 -24.16
N ALA A 315 13.58 1.46 -23.43
CA ALA A 315 14.96 1.91 -23.64
C ALA A 315 15.98 0.92 -23.04
N ILE A 316 15.70 0.37 -21.87
CA ILE A 316 16.46 -0.72 -21.24
C ILE A 316 15.45 -1.79 -20.81
N VAL A 317 15.71 -3.04 -21.16
CA VAL A 317 14.87 -4.19 -20.76
C VAL A 317 15.63 -5.05 -19.76
N ILE A 318 14.93 -5.45 -18.71
CA ILE A 318 15.39 -6.41 -17.72
C ILE A 318 14.40 -7.58 -17.73
N ASP A 319 14.86 -8.74 -18.20
CA ASP A 319 14.06 -9.95 -18.24
C ASP A 319 14.30 -10.81 -17.00
N LEU A 320 13.20 -11.15 -16.30
CA LEU A 320 13.26 -12.04 -15.14
C LEU A 320 12.76 -13.44 -15.51
N PRO A 321 13.60 -14.46 -15.39
CA PRO A 321 13.20 -15.83 -15.68
C PRO A 321 12.16 -16.31 -14.65
N PRO A 322 11.19 -17.15 -15.06
CA PRO A 322 10.26 -17.78 -14.14
C PRO A 322 11.00 -18.77 -13.21
N LEU A 323 10.40 -19.04 -12.04
CA LEU A 323 11.05 -19.83 -10.99
C LEU A 323 11.37 -21.27 -11.45
N ARG A 324 10.55 -21.88 -12.32
CA ARG A 324 10.80 -23.20 -12.91
C ARG A 324 12.08 -23.29 -13.74
N GLU A 325 12.58 -22.17 -14.21
CA GLU A 325 13.85 -22.10 -14.99
C GLU A 325 15.08 -21.81 -14.13
N ARG A 326 14.87 -21.57 -12.82
CA ARG A 326 15.92 -21.34 -11.83
C ARG A 326 15.72 -22.21 -10.56
N PRO A 327 15.70 -23.55 -10.72
CA PRO A 327 15.40 -24.47 -9.61
C PRO A 327 16.35 -24.33 -8.43
N GLY A 328 17.60 -23.93 -8.65
CA GLY A 328 18.58 -23.67 -7.59
C GLY A 328 18.18 -22.55 -6.63
N ASP A 329 17.31 -21.61 -7.05
CA ASP A 329 16.82 -20.53 -6.20
C ASP A 329 15.76 -21.02 -5.21
N VAL A 330 15.08 -22.14 -5.47
CA VAL A 330 13.98 -22.64 -4.61
C VAL A 330 14.50 -22.90 -3.19
N ALA A 331 15.61 -23.62 -3.04
CA ALA A 331 16.18 -23.93 -1.73
C ALA A 331 16.61 -22.67 -0.96
N LEU A 332 17.20 -21.67 -1.67
CA LEU A 332 17.60 -20.39 -1.08
C LEU A 332 16.39 -19.59 -0.61
N LEU A 333 15.35 -19.50 -1.44
CA LEU A 333 14.12 -18.78 -1.14
C LEU A 333 13.36 -19.45 0.03
N VAL A 334 13.28 -20.78 0.05
CA VAL A 334 12.67 -21.52 1.19
C VAL A 334 13.38 -21.20 2.49
N SER A 335 14.72 -21.26 2.49
CA SER A 335 15.51 -20.95 3.69
C SER A 335 15.28 -19.52 4.17
N HIS A 336 15.25 -18.56 3.23
CA HIS A 336 15.00 -17.16 3.53
C HIS A 336 13.60 -16.93 4.12
N PHE A 337 12.55 -17.46 3.49
CA PHE A 337 11.19 -17.28 3.97
C PHE A 337 10.93 -17.92 5.32
N LEU A 338 11.53 -19.08 5.60
CA LEU A 338 11.45 -19.70 6.93
C LEU A 338 12.08 -18.81 8.00
N GLN A 339 13.22 -18.16 7.72
CA GLN A 339 13.84 -17.20 8.62
C GLN A 339 13.00 -15.92 8.79
N GLU A 340 12.37 -15.46 7.72
CA GLU A 340 11.49 -14.26 7.74
C GLU A 340 10.25 -14.50 8.62
N PHE A 341 9.58 -15.65 8.46
CA PHE A 341 8.30 -15.92 9.15
C PHE A 341 8.46 -16.41 10.58
N ARG A 342 9.63 -16.95 10.96
CA ARG A 342 9.93 -17.44 12.30
C ARG A 342 11.30 -17.00 12.78
N PRO A 343 11.53 -15.69 12.99
CA PRO A 343 12.80 -15.20 13.49
C PRO A 343 13.07 -15.68 14.92
N GLY A 344 14.27 -16.21 15.17
CA GLY A 344 14.75 -16.48 16.53
C GLY A 344 14.44 -17.86 17.11
N GLU A 345 13.90 -18.81 16.37
CA GLU A 345 13.82 -20.20 16.80
C GLU A 345 15.22 -20.83 16.79
N ALA A 346 15.77 -21.04 18.00
CA ALA A 346 17.08 -21.65 18.18
C ALA A 346 17.09 -23.08 17.64
N GLY A 347 17.84 -23.34 16.59
CA GLY A 347 17.98 -24.68 15.97
C GLY A 347 17.69 -24.72 14.47
N GLY A 348 17.04 -23.68 13.92
CA GLY A 348 16.73 -23.60 12.49
C GLY A 348 15.65 -24.58 12.04
N TRP A 349 15.03 -24.27 10.91
CA TRP A 349 14.07 -25.14 10.24
C TRP A 349 14.82 -26.18 9.42
N THR A 350 14.40 -27.45 9.52
CA THR A 350 14.91 -28.55 8.68
C THR A 350 13.84 -28.92 7.67
N VAL A 351 14.16 -28.84 6.39
CA VAL A 351 13.30 -29.34 5.33
C VAL A 351 13.79 -30.75 4.98
N GLN A 352 12.90 -31.74 5.01
CA GLN A 352 13.28 -33.10 4.61
C GLN A 352 13.69 -33.12 3.14
N GLU A 353 14.66 -33.94 2.79
CA GLU A 353 15.20 -34.07 1.44
C GLU A 353 14.10 -34.34 0.40
N GLU A 354 13.18 -35.25 0.70
CA GLU A 354 12.03 -35.56 -0.17
C GLU A 354 11.12 -34.34 -0.36
N THR A 355 10.95 -33.53 0.68
CA THR A 355 10.15 -32.29 0.63
C THR A 355 10.83 -31.26 -0.27
N MET A 356 12.16 -31.09 -0.15
CA MET A 356 12.92 -30.17 -0.97
C MET A 356 12.86 -30.59 -2.44
N GLN A 357 13.08 -31.86 -2.76
CA GLN A 357 12.96 -32.40 -4.14
C GLN A 357 11.57 -32.14 -4.73
N ARG A 358 10.52 -32.25 -3.91
CA ARG A 358 9.16 -31.94 -4.34
C ARG A 358 8.96 -30.45 -4.63
N LEU A 359 9.53 -29.55 -3.82
CA LEU A 359 9.49 -28.11 -4.02
C LEU A 359 10.27 -27.70 -5.28
N GLU A 360 11.44 -28.29 -5.52
CA GLU A 360 12.28 -28.00 -6.68
C GLU A 360 11.68 -28.52 -8.01
N SER A 361 10.96 -29.66 -7.94
CA SER A 361 10.32 -30.24 -9.12
C SER A 361 8.98 -29.62 -9.50
N TYR A 362 8.40 -28.78 -8.63
CA TYR A 362 7.11 -28.14 -8.89
C TYR A 362 7.26 -26.97 -9.86
N PRO A 363 6.36 -26.77 -10.82
CA PRO A 363 6.51 -25.76 -11.90
C PRO A 363 6.28 -24.32 -11.47
N TRP A 364 5.78 -24.06 -10.27
CA TRP A 364 5.53 -22.75 -9.67
C TRP A 364 4.83 -21.75 -10.63
N PRO A 365 3.57 -21.98 -11.04
CA PRO A 365 2.86 -21.09 -11.95
C PRO A 365 2.70 -19.66 -11.39
N GLY A 366 2.65 -19.51 -10.06
CA GLY A 366 2.67 -18.20 -9.36
C GLY A 366 4.07 -17.74 -8.93
N ASN A 367 5.14 -18.42 -9.41
CA ASN A 367 6.52 -18.10 -9.19
C ASN A 367 6.88 -17.92 -7.69
N VAL A 368 7.71 -16.92 -7.36
CA VAL A 368 8.18 -16.65 -6.00
C VAL A 368 7.03 -16.26 -5.07
N ARG A 369 5.99 -15.60 -5.60
CA ARG A 369 4.80 -15.25 -4.79
C ARG A 369 4.06 -16.51 -4.30
N GLU A 370 3.90 -17.50 -5.14
CA GLU A 370 3.28 -18.78 -4.77
C GLU A 370 4.14 -19.53 -3.77
N LEU A 371 5.45 -19.65 -4.04
CA LEU A 371 6.38 -20.29 -3.11
C LEU A 371 6.34 -19.62 -1.72
N ARG A 372 6.38 -18.30 -1.65
CA ARG A 372 6.28 -17.55 -0.40
C ARG A 372 5.02 -17.89 0.36
N ASN A 373 3.87 -17.89 -0.29
CA ASN A 373 2.58 -18.20 0.33
C ASN A 373 2.52 -19.65 0.85
N VAL A 374 3.12 -20.60 0.11
CA VAL A 374 3.20 -22.00 0.55
C VAL A 374 4.06 -22.12 1.81
N ILE A 375 5.25 -21.51 1.82
CA ILE A 375 6.16 -21.55 2.96
C ILE A 375 5.60 -20.80 4.17
N GLU A 376 4.98 -19.65 3.97
CA GLU A 376 4.28 -18.91 5.04
C GLU A 376 3.24 -19.78 5.73
N ARG A 377 2.37 -20.43 4.96
CA ARG A 377 1.37 -21.35 5.51
C ARG A 377 1.99 -22.54 6.25
N VAL A 378 3.03 -23.14 5.68
CA VAL A 378 3.75 -24.24 6.34
C VAL A 378 4.38 -23.75 7.64
N ALA A 379 5.05 -22.62 7.65
CA ALA A 379 5.65 -22.03 8.84
C ALA A 379 4.61 -21.73 9.94
N LEU A 380 3.39 -21.28 9.57
CA LEU A 380 2.33 -20.98 10.52
C LEU A 380 1.65 -22.24 11.09
N LEU A 381 1.47 -23.29 10.27
CA LEU A 381 0.70 -24.48 10.65
C LEU A 381 1.55 -25.60 11.24
N SER A 382 2.85 -25.66 10.91
CA SER A 382 3.74 -26.71 11.42
C SER A 382 4.05 -26.48 12.90
N ARG A 383 3.84 -27.52 13.70
CA ARG A 383 4.17 -27.53 15.13
C ARG A 383 5.62 -27.89 15.44
N ASN A 384 6.31 -28.51 14.47
CA ASN A 384 7.68 -28.97 14.56
C ASN A 384 8.56 -28.18 13.60
N GLN A 385 9.84 -28.02 13.94
CA GLN A 385 10.84 -27.34 13.09
C GLN A 385 11.28 -28.17 11.86
N THR A 386 10.60 -29.30 11.60
CA THR A 386 10.89 -30.18 10.46
C THR A 386 9.72 -30.17 9.49
N ILE A 387 9.93 -29.71 8.28
CA ILE A 387 8.93 -29.67 7.21
C ILE A 387 8.96 -30.98 6.43
N ARG A 388 7.80 -31.63 6.35
CA ARG A 388 7.57 -32.89 5.63
C ARG A 388 6.68 -32.64 4.41
N VAL A 389 6.67 -33.58 3.48
CA VAL A 389 5.79 -33.54 2.30
C VAL A 389 4.31 -33.38 2.68
N SER A 390 3.89 -34.03 3.81
CA SER A 390 2.53 -33.89 4.34
C SER A 390 2.14 -32.47 4.71
N ASP A 391 3.10 -31.63 5.11
CA ASP A 391 2.87 -30.24 5.55
C ASP A 391 2.64 -29.29 4.37
N LEU A 392 3.07 -29.68 3.17
CA LEU A 392 2.82 -28.91 1.94
C LEU A 392 1.34 -28.94 1.53
N GLY A 393 0.56 -29.92 2.03
CA GLY A 393 -0.87 -30.05 1.77
C GLY A 393 -1.23 -30.35 0.30
N SER A 394 -2.53 -30.34 -0.01
CA SER A 394 -3.04 -30.55 -1.39
C SER A 394 -2.75 -29.40 -2.37
N SER A 395 -2.12 -28.33 -1.91
CA SER A 395 -1.82 -27.13 -2.72
C SER A 395 -0.68 -27.31 -3.73
N LEU A 396 0.21 -28.29 -3.52
CA LEU A 396 1.12 -28.76 -4.57
C LEU A 396 0.44 -29.95 -5.26
N GLY A 397 -0.66 -29.68 -5.97
CA GLY A 397 -1.49 -30.69 -6.62
C GLY A 397 -0.68 -31.73 -7.37
N SER A 398 -1.13 -32.97 -7.33
CA SER A 398 -0.65 -34.07 -8.17
C SER A 398 -0.61 -33.65 -9.62
N GLY A 399 0.59 -33.40 -10.14
CA GLY A 399 0.80 -33.01 -11.52
C GLY A 399 0.22 -34.05 -12.45
N SER A 400 -0.87 -33.74 -13.08
CA SER A 400 -1.30 -34.35 -14.35
C SER A 400 -0.88 -33.40 -15.45
N ALA A 401 0.26 -33.73 -16.08
CA ALA A 401 0.57 -33.18 -17.39
C ALA A 401 -0.53 -33.60 -18.37
N THR A 402 -1.04 -32.67 -19.09
CA THR A 402 -1.43 -32.63 -20.50
C THR A 402 -2.69 -31.78 -20.71
N GLY A 403 -2.59 -30.82 -21.61
CA GLY A 403 -3.73 -30.26 -22.29
C GLY A 403 -3.76 -28.73 -22.39
N ASN A 404 -3.39 -28.23 -23.57
CA ASN A 404 -3.69 -26.88 -24.04
C ASN A 404 -5.21 -26.61 -23.89
N GLY A 405 -5.59 -25.78 -22.91
CA GLY A 405 -6.91 -25.21 -22.76
C GLY A 405 -6.79 -23.86 -22.05
N PRO A 406 -7.70 -22.90 -22.27
CA PRO A 406 -7.67 -21.61 -21.61
C PRO A 406 -7.68 -21.78 -20.09
N PRO A 407 -7.13 -20.83 -19.30
CA PRO A 407 -6.95 -20.98 -17.86
C PRO A 407 -8.31 -21.22 -17.19
N ALA A 408 -8.51 -22.48 -16.74
CA ALA A 408 -9.61 -22.81 -15.86
C ALA A 408 -9.42 -22.01 -14.57
N GLN A 409 -10.41 -21.22 -14.22
CA GLN A 409 -10.55 -20.55 -12.95
C GLN A 409 -10.30 -21.58 -11.84
N SER A 410 -9.27 -21.34 -11.03
CA SER A 410 -8.96 -22.16 -9.86
C SER A 410 -10.15 -22.12 -8.92
N GLU A 411 -10.88 -23.21 -8.86
CA GLU A 411 -11.92 -23.46 -7.88
C GLU A 411 -11.29 -23.53 -6.48
N ALA A 412 -11.19 -22.38 -5.84
CA ALA A 412 -11.07 -22.30 -4.40
C ALA A 412 -12.37 -22.86 -3.81
N ASN A 413 -12.33 -24.02 -3.16
CA ASN A 413 -13.41 -24.60 -2.35
C ASN A 413 -14.84 -24.11 -2.70
N GLY A 414 -15.14 -24.06 -3.97
CA GLY A 414 -16.45 -23.74 -4.50
C GLY A 414 -17.34 -24.96 -4.30
N LEU A 415 -18.57 -24.73 -3.87
CA LEU A 415 -19.64 -25.72 -3.93
C LEU A 415 -19.63 -26.33 -5.34
N PRO A 416 -19.70 -27.65 -5.50
CA PRO A 416 -19.56 -28.34 -6.78
C PRO A 416 -20.63 -27.96 -7.82
N SER A 417 -21.63 -27.20 -7.39
CA SER A 417 -22.65 -26.58 -8.25
C SER A 417 -23.22 -25.34 -7.53
N LEU A 418 -23.67 -24.33 -8.27
CA LEU A 418 -24.47 -23.21 -7.74
C LEU A 418 -25.98 -23.54 -7.75
N ASP A 419 -26.38 -24.70 -8.29
CA ASP A 419 -27.74 -25.18 -8.19
C ASP A 419 -27.99 -25.78 -6.79
N LEU A 420 -28.89 -25.14 -6.04
CA LEU A 420 -29.26 -25.55 -4.69
C LEU A 420 -29.83 -26.99 -4.65
N GLN A 421 -30.53 -27.42 -5.69
CA GLN A 421 -31.08 -28.77 -5.76
C GLN A 421 -29.98 -29.82 -5.95
N GLU A 422 -28.98 -29.50 -6.75
CA GLU A 422 -27.82 -30.38 -6.98
C GLU A 422 -26.94 -30.48 -5.76
N LEU A 423 -26.65 -29.33 -5.08
CA LEU A 423 -25.93 -29.31 -3.81
C LEU A 423 -26.67 -30.11 -2.73
N GLU A 424 -27.96 -29.96 -2.63
CA GLU A 424 -28.77 -30.68 -1.67
C GLU A 424 -28.76 -32.18 -1.92
N ARG A 425 -28.87 -32.59 -3.19
CA ARG A 425 -28.77 -33.98 -3.62
C ARG A 425 -27.43 -34.59 -3.23
N MET A 426 -26.32 -33.92 -3.54
CA MET A 426 -24.96 -34.35 -3.20
C MET A 426 -24.73 -34.46 -1.70
N ALA A 427 -25.21 -33.51 -0.91
CA ALA A 427 -25.14 -33.56 0.54
C ALA A 427 -25.90 -34.76 1.13
N ILE A 428 -27.08 -35.08 0.60
CA ILE A 428 -27.88 -36.22 1.02
C ILE A 428 -27.21 -37.55 0.64
N GLU A 429 -26.69 -37.67 -0.59
CA GLU A 429 -25.95 -38.88 -1.04
C GLU A 429 -24.71 -39.10 -0.14
N GLN A 430 -23.96 -38.05 0.16
CA GLN A 430 -22.79 -38.17 1.01
C GLN A 430 -23.12 -38.56 2.46
N ALA A 431 -24.18 -38.01 3.04
CA ALA A 431 -24.63 -38.35 4.38
C ALA A 431 -25.14 -39.80 4.46
N LEU A 432 -25.89 -40.26 3.47
CA LEU A 432 -26.33 -41.65 3.36
C LEU A 432 -25.14 -42.62 3.20
N GLY A 433 -24.18 -42.28 2.36
CA GLY A 433 -22.96 -43.08 2.20
C GLY A 433 -22.18 -43.23 3.52
N ARG A 434 -21.96 -42.12 4.25
CA ARG A 434 -21.28 -42.14 5.56
C ARG A 434 -21.99 -42.92 6.65
N THR A 435 -23.29 -43.04 6.58
CA THR A 435 -24.10 -43.73 7.58
C THR A 435 -24.58 -45.12 7.12
N SER A 436 -23.99 -45.68 6.05
CA SER A 436 -24.37 -46.95 5.48
C SER A 436 -25.88 -47.04 5.23
N TRP A 437 -26.46 -45.95 4.71
CA TRP A 437 -27.87 -45.75 4.40
C TRP A 437 -28.84 -45.79 5.60
N HIS A 438 -28.31 -45.53 6.80
CA HIS A 438 -29.15 -45.40 8.00
C HIS A 438 -29.79 -43.98 8.02
N GLN A 439 -31.03 -43.87 7.60
CA GLN A 439 -31.76 -42.62 7.37
C GLN A 439 -31.84 -41.73 8.64
N GLY A 440 -32.02 -42.31 9.82
CA GLY A 440 -32.09 -41.56 11.07
C GLY A 440 -30.77 -40.81 11.38
N ARG A 441 -29.61 -41.51 11.28
CA ARG A 441 -28.29 -40.91 11.49
C ARG A 441 -27.91 -39.90 10.36
N ALA A 442 -28.31 -40.18 9.12
CA ALA A 442 -28.10 -39.25 8.01
C ALA A 442 -28.88 -37.95 8.22
N ALA A 443 -30.12 -38.04 8.72
CA ALA A 443 -30.93 -36.87 9.03
C ALA A 443 -30.29 -35.99 10.16
N GLU A 444 -29.70 -36.63 11.19
CA GLU A 444 -28.96 -35.94 12.25
C GLU A 444 -27.74 -35.19 11.69
N ILE A 445 -26.93 -35.84 10.83
CA ILE A 445 -25.75 -35.20 10.19
C ILE A 445 -26.18 -34.01 9.34
N LEU A 446 -27.30 -34.09 8.65
CA LEU A 446 -27.82 -33.02 7.77
C LEU A 446 -28.60 -31.94 8.52
N GLY A 447 -28.87 -32.12 9.82
CA GLY A 447 -29.65 -31.18 10.63
C GLY A 447 -31.10 -31.05 10.18
N ILE A 448 -31.67 -32.09 9.56
CA ILE A 448 -33.07 -32.13 9.08
C ILE A 448 -33.88 -33.26 9.75
N SER A 449 -35.22 -33.16 9.69
CA SER A 449 -36.06 -34.23 10.23
C SER A 449 -35.99 -35.50 9.37
N PRO A 450 -36.09 -36.72 9.97
CA PRO A 450 -36.11 -37.97 9.21
C PRO A 450 -37.23 -37.99 8.12
N ARG A 451 -38.34 -37.34 8.43
CA ARG A 451 -39.48 -37.23 7.50
C ARG A 451 -39.12 -36.35 6.28
N THR A 452 -38.35 -35.29 6.50
CA THR A 452 -37.85 -34.41 5.44
C THR A 452 -36.84 -35.15 4.55
N LEU A 453 -35.90 -35.90 5.17
CA LEU A 453 -34.92 -36.71 4.45
C LEU A 453 -35.58 -37.76 3.60
N HIS A 454 -36.55 -38.48 4.11
CA HIS A 454 -37.30 -39.52 3.36
C HIS A 454 -38.00 -38.94 2.13
N ARG A 455 -38.66 -37.76 2.28
CA ARG A 455 -39.29 -37.06 1.16
C ARG A 455 -38.28 -36.67 0.08
N LYS A 456 -37.11 -36.23 0.47
CA LYS A 456 -36.03 -35.80 -0.46
C LYS A 456 -35.35 -36.98 -1.14
N ILE A 457 -35.14 -38.11 -0.45
CA ILE A 457 -34.63 -39.34 -1.05
C ILE A 457 -35.59 -39.81 -2.20
N ARG A 458 -36.90 -39.70 -1.99
CA ARG A 458 -37.88 -39.97 -3.06
C ARG A 458 -37.85 -38.94 -4.18
N ALA A 459 -37.77 -37.68 -3.87
CA ALA A 459 -37.78 -36.61 -4.85
C ALA A 459 -36.53 -36.64 -5.76
N PHE A 460 -35.38 -37.08 -5.24
CA PHE A 460 -34.11 -37.20 -5.98
C PHE A 460 -33.88 -38.62 -6.53
N GLU A 461 -34.83 -39.55 -6.36
CA GLU A 461 -34.78 -40.96 -6.81
C GLU A 461 -33.50 -41.70 -6.35
N LEU A 462 -33.01 -41.39 -5.16
CA LEU A 462 -31.76 -41.97 -4.63
C LEU A 462 -32.03 -43.45 -4.25
N ARG A 463 -31.15 -44.34 -4.73
CA ARG A 463 -31.21 -45.79 -4.45
C ARG A 463 -29.91 -46.25 -3.78
N ARG A 464 -30.06 -47.27 -2.93
CA ARG A 464 -28.93 -47.92 -2.31
C ARG A 464 -28.13 -48.70 -3.37
N PRO A 465 -26.78 -48.61 -3.38
CA PRO A 465 -25.93 -49.26 -4.40
C PRO A 465 -26.12 -50.78 -4.50
N ASP A 466 -26.51 -51.43 -3.39
CA ASP A 466 -26.62 -52.89 -3.30
C ASP A 466 -28.01 -53.46 -3.67
N GLY A 467 -28.94 -52.69 -4.26
CA GLY A 467 -30.17 -53.15 -4.81
C GLY A 467 -31.24 -53.68 -3.83
N ALA A 468 -31.07 -53.54 -2.52
CA ALA A 468 -32.06 -53.90 -1.51
C ALA A 468 -33.02 -52.73 -1.27
N GLU A 469 -34.33 -52.92 -1.44
CA GLU A 469 -35.35 -51.95 -1.04
C GLU A 469 -35.30 -51.70 0.48
N ALA A 470 -35.46 -50.41 0.86
CA ALA A 470 -35.41 -49.95 2.25
C ALA A 470 -36.70 -50.24 3.00
#